data_fa53ae603fb654ab28f168cd81a6a8b4
#
_entry.id   fa53ae603fb654ab28f168cd81a6a8b4
#
_cell.length_a   1.000
_cell.length_b   1.000
_cell.length_c   1.000
_cell.angle_alpha   90.00
_cell.angle_beta   90.00
_cell.angle_gamma   90.00
#
_symmetry.space_group_name_H-M   'P 1'
#
loop_
_entity.id
_entity.type
_entity.pdbx_description
1 polymer ?
#
loop_
_entity_poly.entity_id
_entity_poly.type
_entity_poly.pdbx_seq_one_letter_code
_entity_poly.pdbx_strand_id
1 'polypeptide(L)'
;MNRVLLVEDDPTIREMTRMTLERDGFVVETAGDGQSGLDAFDRGPPDIVLLDVMLPGMDGVSVCRRIRAKSVVPIVMLSARTDAIDVVLGLEAGADDYVTKPFEPPILSARLRAVLRRATRMAEGSRMRFGDLEIDPKGMVVAREGIVLSLTPTEYRLLLELAQNAGIVLSREQLLENVWGYVWSGDTRLVDMHVRRLRGKVGADAIETVRGAGYKLARPG
;
A
#
# COMPACT_ATOMS: atom_id res chain seq x y z
N MET A 1 17.90 0.48 -10.18
CA MET A 1 17.87 -0.17 -8.85
C MET A 1 16.85 0.58 -8.02
N ASN A 2 15.97 -0.12 -7.31
CA ASN A 2 14.95 0.53 -6.49
C ASN A 2 15.55 1.01 -5.17
N ARG A 3 15.23 2.26 -4.78
CA ARG A 3 15.69 2.88 -3.54
C ARG A 3 14.69 2.62 -2.42
N VAL A 4 15.18 2.09 -1.31
CA VAL A 4 14.41 1.82 -0.09
C VAL A 4 14.86 2.79 1.01
N LEU A 5 13.93 3.48 1.64
CA LEU A 5 14.19 4.15 2.92
C LEU A 5 13.73 3.20 4.04
N LEU A 6 14.69 2.73 4.83
CA LEU A 6 14.44 1.89 6.02
C LEU A 6 14.52 2.74 7.28
N VAL A 7 13.39 2.84 8.00
CA VAL A 7 13.30 3.54 9.29
C VAL A 7 13.07 2.50 10.38
N GLU A 8 14.07 2.28 11.22
CA GLU A 8 14.13 1.23 12.25
C GLU A 8 15.04 1.71 13.37
N ASP A 9 14.60 1.68 14.61
CA ASP A 9 15.38 2.19 15.74
C ASP A 9 16.43 1.21 16.26
N ASP A 10 16.13 -0.10 16.25
CA ASP A 10 17.11 -1.11 16.64
C ASP A 10 18.25 -1.19 15.63
N PRO A 11 19.51 -0.88 16.03
CA PRO A 11 20.64 -0.86 15.10
C PRO A 11 20.97 -2.24 14.53
N THR A 12 20.69 -3.32 15.26
CA THR A 12 20.96 -4.68 14.81
C THR A 12 19.95 -5.09 13.74
N ILE A 13 18.65 -4.87 14.00
CA ILE A 13 17.59 -5.16 13.03
C ILE A 13 17.76 -4.30 11.78
N ARG A 14 18.06 -3.01 11.96
CA ARG A 14 18.31 -2.06 10.87
C ARG A 14 19.45 -2.53 9.96
N GLU A 15 20.59 -2.90 10.54
CA GLU A 15 21.75 -3.33 9.77
C GLU A 15 21.53 -4.68 9.06
N MET A 16 20.94 -5.67 9.76
CA MET A 16 20.62 -6.96 9.16
C MET A 16 19.62 -6.82 8.00
N THR A 17 18.61 -5.96 8.18
CA THR A 17 17.60 -5.69 7.14
C THR A 17 18.27 -4.98 5.95
N ARG A 18 19.10 -3.96 6.19
CA ARG A 18 19.85 -3.26 5.15
C ARG A 18 20.68 -4.23 4.31
N MET A 19 21.55 -5.03 4.95
CA MET A 19 22.41 -6.00 4.27
C MET A 19 21.60 -7.01 3.44
N THR A 20 20.48 -7.46 3.96
CA THR A 20 19.59 -8.39 3.25
C THR A 20 19.03 -7.76 1.98
N LEU A 21 18.49 -6.55 2.09
CA LEU A 21 17.88 -5.86 0.96
C LEU A 21 18.93 -5.48 -0.10
N GLU A 22 20.12 -5.05 0.31
CA GLU A 22 21.23 -4.74 -0.61
C GLU A 22 21.70 -5.99 -1.37
N ARG A 23 21.82 -7.14 -0.70
CA ARG A 23 22.10 -8.42 -1.35
C ARG A 23 21.04 -8.79 -2.40
N ASP A 24 19.80 -8.41 -2.15
CA ASP A 24 18.67 -8.65 -3.05
C ASP A 24 18.52 -7.57 -4.16
N GLY A 25 19.48 -6.64 -4.26
CA GLY A 25 19.60 -5.67 -5.34
C GLY A 25 18.87 -4.35 -5.13
N PHE A 26 18.49 -4.02 -3.88
CA PHE A 26 17.99 -2.71 -3.51
C PHE A 26 19.14 -1.75 -3.16
N VAL A 27 18.89 -0.45 -3.27
CA VAL A 27 19.72 0.60 -2.69
C VAL A 27 19.03 1.08 -1.42
N VAL A 28 19.69 0.96 -0.26
CA VAL A 28 19.03 1.20 1.02
C VAL A 28 19.64 2.42 1.71
N GLU A 29 18.79 3.42 1.98
CA GLU A 29 19.06 4.51 2.92
C GLU A 29 18.41 4.18 4.25
N THR A 30 19.11 4.40 5.37
CA THR A 30 18.61 4.04 6.70
C THR A 30 18.44 5.25 7.60
N ALA A 31 17.44 5.21 8.48
CA ALA A 31 17.21 6.18 9.55
C ALA A 31 16.91 5.45 10.87
N GLY A 32 17.34 6.00 12.00
CA GLY A 32 17.21 5.38 13.31
C GLY A 32 16.01 5.87 14.13
N ASP A 33 15.27 6.84 13.64
CA ASP A 33 14.09 7.42 14.30
C ASP A 33 13.16 8.08 13.27
N GLY A 34 11.94 8.45 13.72
CA GLY A 34 10.94 8.99 12.83
C GLY A 34 11.30 10.35 12.22
N GLN A 35 11.99 11.22 12.95
CA GLN A 35 12.38 12.53 12.41
C GLN A 35 13.47 12.40 11.36
N SER A 36 14.52 11.64 11.64
CA SER A 36 15.58 11.38 10.67
C SER A 36 15.04 10.66 9.42
N GLY A 37 14.03 9.82 9.56
CA GLY A 37 13.29 9.19 8.46
C GLY A 37 12.58 10.21 7.57
N LEU A 38 11.89 11.18 8.15
CA LEU A 38 11.24 12.26 7.40
C LEU A 38 12.26 13.16 6.70
N ASP A 39 13.35 13.50 7.38
CA ASP A 39 14.40 14.33 6.80
C ASP A 39 15.08 13.62 5.62
N ALA A 40 15.31 12.30 5.71
CA ALA A 40 15.82 11.48 4.62
C ALA A 40 14.83 11.45 3.44
N PHE A 41 13.54 11.27 3.72
CA PHE A 41 12.49 11.31 2.71
C PHE A 41 12.45 12.65 1.96
N ASP A 42 12.60 13.76 2.67
CA ASP A 42 12.51 15.11 2.08
C ASP A 42 13.78 15.48 1.26
N ARG A 43 14.93 14.90 1.58
CA ARG A 43 16.15 15.06 0.77
C ARG A 43 16.06 14.41 -0.59
N GLY A 44 15.35 13.29 -0.69
CA GLY A 44 15.19 12.58 -1.96
C GLY A 44 14.24 11.39 -1.82
N PRO A 45 12.99 11.54 -2.31
CA PRO A 45 11.97 10.51 -2.15
C PRO A 45 12.47 9.14 -2.65
N PRO A 46 12.30 8.06 -1.84
CA PRO A 46 12.63 6.70 -2.26
C PRO A 46 11.54 6.14 -3.18
N ASP A 47 11.79 4.96 -3.77
CA ASP A 47 10.77 4.20 -4.49
C ASP A 47 9.79 3.48 -3.54
N ILE A 48 10.24 3.19 -2.30
CA ILE A 48 9.45 2.55 -1.25
C ILE A 48 10.01 2.89 0.12
N VAL A 49 9.12 3.03 1.11
CA VAL A 49 9.49 3.20 2.52
C VAL A 49 9.19 1.91 3.27
N LEU A 50 10.16 1.44 4.05
CA LEU A 50 10.02 0.37 5.03
C LEU A 50 10.12 0.99 6.42
N LEU A 51 9.06 0.92 7.21
CA LEU A 51 8.85 1.78 8.38
C LEU A 51 8.45 0.97 9.59
N ASP A 52 9.26 0.99 10.64
CA ASP A 52 8.84 0.42 11.92
C ASP A 52 7.69 1.22 12.54
N VAL A 53 6.74 0.52 13.10
CA VAL A 53 5.64 1.11 13.88
C VAL A 53 6.14 1.70 15.18
N MET A 54 7.06 0.99 15.85
CA MET A 54 7.53 1.32 17.21
C MET A 54 8.84 2.11 17.15
N LEU A 55 8.76 3.40 16.83
CA LEU A 55 9.92 4.29 16.83
C LEU A 55 9.91 5.20 18.07
N PRO A 56 11.09 5.57 18.60
CA PRO A 56 11.19 6.51 19.72
C PRO A 56 10.79 7.92 19.28
N GLY A 57 10.14 8.64 20.18
CA GLY A 57 9.70 10.03 19.97
C GLY A 57 8.51 10.15 19.03
N MET A 58 8.72 10.01 17.73
CA MET A 58 7.65 10.02 16.73
C MET A 58 7.43 8.60 16.21
N ASP A 59 6.28 8.00 16.52
CA ASP A 59 5.91 6.66 16.07
C ASP A 59 5.78 6.55 14.54
N GLY A 60 5.91 5.33 14.02
CA GLY A 60 5.84 5.08 12.57
C GLY A 60 4.47 5.41 11.96
N VAL A 61 3.38 5.33 12.72
CA VAL A 61 2.05 5.72 12.26
C VAL A 61 2.00 7.22 11.95
N SER A 62 2.59 8.04 12.84
CA SER A 62 2.72 9.48 12.64
C SER A 62 3.63 9.85 11.47
N VAL A 63 4.75 9.13 11.30
CA VAL A 63 5.64 9.27 10.12
C VAL A 63 4.89 8.95 8.86
N CYS A 64 4.16 7.82 8.82
CA CYS A 64 3.34 7.42 7.68
C CYS A 64 2.34 8.50 7.27
N ARG A 65 1.58 9.05 8.23
CA ARG A 65 0.62 10.13 7.97
C ARG A 65 1.28 11.37 7.37
N ARG A 66 2.46 11.78 7.88
CA ARG A 66 3.21 12.93 7.35
C ARG A 66 3.71 12.70 5.93
N ILE A 67 4.19 11.50 5.61
CA ILE A 67 4.57 11.14 4.23
C ILE A 67 3.34 11.15 3.33
N ARG A 68 2.23 10.59 3.76
CA ARG A 68 0.98 10.52 2.97
C ARG A 68 0.36 11.88 2.69
N ALA A 69 0.55 12.86 3.55
CA ALA A 69 0.09 14.23 3.31
C ALA A 69 0.73 14.87 2.05
N LYS A 70 1.89 14.36 1.59
CA LYS A 70 2.66 14.95 0.49
C LYS A 70 3.08 13.96 -0.60
N SER A 71 2.84 12.66 -0.42
CA SER A 71 3.30 11.63 -1.37
C SER A 71 2.44 10.38 -1.37
N VAL A 72 2.37 9.75 -2.56
CA VAL A 72 1.76 8.44 -2.76
C VAL A 72 2.78 7.29 -2.81
N VAL A 73 4.04 7.56 -2.46
CA VAL A 73 5.09 6.53 -2.42
C VAL A 73 4.62 5.31 -1.62
N PRO A 74 4.91 4.09 -2.08
CA PRO A 74 4.55 2.89 -1.32
C PRO A 74 5.18 2.86 0.06
N ILE A 75 4.40 2.50 1.10
CA ILE A 75 4.86 2.35 2.48
C ILE A 75 4.50 0.95 2.97
N VAL A 76 5.50 0.20 3.44
CA VAL A 76 5.33 -1.09 4.11
C VAL A 76 5.70 -0.90 5.57
N MET A 77 4.77 -1.23 6.47
CA MET A 77 5.01 -1.16 7.92
C MET A 77 5.69 -2.42 8.42
N LEU A 78 6.65 -2.26 9.34
CA LEU A 78 7.18 -3.34 10.16
C LEU A 78 6.53 -3.27 11.54
N SER A 79 5.98 -4.38 12.05
CA SER A 79 5.35 -4.43 13.35
C SER A 79 5.86 -5.62 14.16
N ALA A 80 6.27 -5.39 15.40
CA ALA A 80 6.66 -6.45 16.34
C ALA A 80 5.44 -7.27 16.84
N ARG A 81 4.21 -6.81 16.57
CA ARG A 81 3.00 -7.40 17.11
C ARG A 81 1.99 -7.79 16.04
N THR A 82 1.41 -8.96 16.24
CA THR A 82 0.17 -9.43 15.62
C THR A 82 -1.07 -8.73 16.19
N ASP A 83 -0.93 -7.72 17.07
CA ASP A 83 -2.06 -6.99 17.60
C ASP A 83 -2.81 -6.31 16.47
N ALA A 84 -4.05 -6.75 16.30
CA ALA A 84 -4.97 -6.26 15.28
C ALA A 84 -5.05 -4.72 15.25
N ILE A 85 -4.85 -4.07 16.39
CA ILE A 85 -4.96 -2.62 16.57
C ILE A 85 -3.80 -1.91 15.84
N ASP A 86 -2.54 -2.36 16.03
CA ASP A 86 -1.37 -1.70 15.40
C ASP A 86 -1.39 -1.85 13.87
N VAL A 87 -1.80 -3.02 13.40
CA VAL A 87 -1.97 -3.26 11.96
C VAL A 87 -3.05 -2.33 11.38
N VAL A 88 -4.21 -2.24 12.05
CA VAL A 88 -5.30 -1.35 11.63
C VAL A 88 -4.85 0.10 11.62
N LEU A 89 -4.18 0.59 12.69
CA LEU A 89 -3.70 1.97 12.77
C LEU A 89 -2.68 2.30 11.67
N GLY A 90 -1.75 1.39 11.38
CA GLY A 90 -0.78 1.56 10.29
C GLY A 90 -1.46 1.63 8.92
N LEU A 91 -2.39 0.72 8.66
CA LEU A 91 -3.17 0.72 7.42
C LEU A 91 -4.08 1.96 7.32
N GLU A 92 -4.74 2.40 8.42
CA GLU A 92 -5.53 3.64 8.44
C GLU A 92 -4.67 4.89 8.20
N ALA A 93 -3.42 4.88 8.66
CA ALA A 93 -2.47 5.98 8.43
C ALA A 93 -2.03 6.09 6.96
N GLY A 94 -2.25 5.07 6.16
CA GLY A 94 -1.94 5.11 4.73
C GLY A 94 -0.91 4.08 4.26
N ALA A 95 -0.49 3.13 5.08
CA ALA A 95 0.38 2.04 4.62
C ALA A 95 -0.28 1.22 3.50
N ASP A 96 0.54 0.70 2.58
CA ASP A 96 0.12 -0.16 1.47
C ASP A 96 0.14 -1.64 1.86
N ASP A 97 1.03 -1.99 2.78
CA ASP A 97 1.20 -3.35 3.28
C ASP A 97 1.85 -3.31 4.67
N TYR A 98 1.89 -4.46 5.35
CA TYR A 98 2.60 -4.62 6.61
C TYR A 98 3.32 -5.98 6.68
N VAL A 99 4.37 -6.06 7.49
CA VAL A 99 5.16 -7.26 7.75
C VAL A 99 5.36 -7.39 9.25
N THR A 100 5.00 -8.55 9.79
CA THR A 100 5.20 -8.84 11.22
C THR A 100 6.64 -9.26 11.51
N LYS A 101 7.22 -8.74 12.59
CA LYS A 101 8.50 -9.19 13.15
C LYS A 101 8.27 -10.39 14.11
N PRO A 102 9.13 -11.41 14.11
CA PRO A 102 10.27 -11.60 13.23
C PRO A 102 9.83 -11.98 11.81
N PHE A 103 10.51 -11.45 10.81
CA PHE A 103 10.25 -11.75 9.40
C PHE A 103 11.40 -12.54 8.79
N GLU A 104 11.05 -13.40 7.84
CA GLU A 104 12.05 -14.08 7.03
C GLU A 104 12.54 -13.15 5.90
N PRO A 105 13.86 -12.95 5.72
CA PRO A 105 14.41 -12.05 4.72
C PRO A 105 13.87 -12.25 3.30
N PRO A 106 13.72 -13.49 2.78
CA PRO A 106 13.14 -13.70 1.45
C PRO A 106 11.69 -13.24 1.33
N ILE A 107 10.91 -13.38 2.41
CA ILE A 107 9.51 -12.94 2.45
C ILE A 107 9.42 -11.42 2.39
N LEU A 108 10.27 -10.71 3.16
CA LEU A 108 10.33 -9.25 3.11
C LEU A 108 10.65 -8.75 1.71
N SER A 109 11.73 -9.25 1.10
CA SER A 109 12.14 -8.86 -0.25
C SER A 109 11.06 -9.14 -1.30
N ALA A 110 10.39 -10.29 -1.22
CA ALA A 110 9.30 -10.64 -2.11
C ALA A 110 8.13 -9.64 -1.98
N ARG A 111 7.79 -9.22 -0.76
CA ARG A 111 6.74 -8.22 -0.51
C ARG A 111 7.10 -6.85 -1.06
N LEU A 112 8.31 -6.36 -0.80
CA LEU A 112 8.76 -5.09 -1.35
C LEU A 112 8.71 -5.09 -2.88
N ARG A 113 9.19 -6.17 -3.52
CA ARG A 113 9.08 -6.34 -4.97
C ARG A 113 7.62 -6.38 -5.47
N ALA A 114 6.72 -7.02 -4.72
CA ALA A 114 5.30 -7.07 -5.07
C ALA A 114 4.68 -5.68 -5.00
N VAL A 115 4.97 -4.91 -3.96
CA VAL A 115 4.49 -3.53 -3.81
C VAL A 115 5.03 -2.62 -4.92
N LEU A 116 6.34 -2.68 -5.21
CA LEU A 116 6.98 -1.90 -6.28
C LEU A 116 6.46 -2.28 -7.67
N ARG A 117 6.26 -3.57 -7.95
CA ARG A 117 5.67 -4.03 -9.22
C ARG A 117 4.28 -3.47 -9.43
N ARG A 118 3.50 -3.26 -8.37
CA ARG A 118 2.19 -2.60 -8.44
C ARG A 118 2.31 -1.16 -8.93
N ALA A 119 3.37 -0.46 -8.52
CA ALA A 119 3.62 0.93 -8.90
C ALA A 119 4.04 1.09 -10.37
N THR A 120 4.65 0.06 -10.99
CA THR A 120 5.26 0.17 -12.32
C THR A 120 4.50 -0.54 -13.44
N ARG A 121 3.56 -1.45 -13.12
CA ARG A 121 2.86 -2.23 -14.14
C ARG A 121 1.75 -1.39 -14.78
N MET A 122 2.00 -0.91 -16.00
CA MET A 122 0.96 -0.31 -16.83
C MET A 122 -0.12 -1.37 -17.09
N ALA A 123 -1.36 -1.04 -16.79
CA ALA A 123 -2.48 -1.91 -17.08
C ALA A 123 -2.84 -1.81 -18.56
N GLU A 124 -3.01 -2.95 -19.21
CA GLU A 124 -3.62 -3.01 -20.54
C GLU A 124 -5.13 -2.79 -20.40
N GLY A 125 -5.69 -1.93 -21.22
CA GLY A 125 -7.14 -1.71 -21.22
C GLY A 125 -7.55 -0.40 -21.89
N SER A 126 -8.82 -0.33 -22.26
CA SER A 126 -9.48 0.90 -22.70
C SER A 126 -9.89 1.74 -21.49
N ARG A 127 -10.08 3.03 -21.69
CA ARG A 127 -10.69 3.88 -20.68
C ARG A 127 -12.03 3.31 -20.25
N MET A 128 -12.28 3.32 -18.94
CA MET A 128 -13.51 2.86 -18.33
C MET A 128 -14.21 4.03 -17.63
N ARG A 129 -15.55 4.04 -17.69
CA ARG A 129 -16.35 5.06 -17.04
C ARG A 129 -17.45 4.43 -16.21
N PHE A 130 -17.62 4.90 -14.98
CA PHE A 130 -18.63 4.44 -14.03
C PHE A 130 -19.29 5.67 -13.41
N GLY A 131 -20.38 6.14 -14.07
CA GLY A 131 -20.99 7.41 -13.72
C GLY A 131 -20.02 8.58 -13.93
N ASP A 132 -19.65 9.24 -12.84
CA ASP A 132 -18.70 10.36 -12.79
C ASP A 132 -17.22 9.92 -12.58
N LEU A 133 -16.98 8.63 -12.33
CA LEU A 133 -15.66 8.05 -12.15
C LEU A 133 -15.09 7.59 -13.49
N GLU A 134 -13.92 8.10 -13.85
CA GLU A 134 -13.18 7.76 -15.07
C GLU A 134 -11.84 7.13 -14.70
N ILE A 135 -11.50 6.01 -15.36
CA ILE A 135 -10.25 5.28 -15.16
C ILE A 135 -9.57 5.14 -16.52
N ASP A 136 -8.35 5.69 -16.64
CA ASP A 136 -7.46 5.48 -17.79
C ASP A 136 -6.34 4.50 -17.39
N PRO A 137 -6.44 3.21 -17.74
CA PRO A 137 -5.43 2.23 -17.35
C PRO A 137 -4.06 2.50 -17.95
N LYS A 138 -4.00 3.02 -19.17
CA LYS A 138 -2.72 3.29 -19.86
C LYS A 138 -1.98 4.49 -19.25
N GLY A 139 -2.72 5.53 -18.88
CA GLY A 139 -2.17 6.69 -18.22
C GLY A 139 -2.01 6.53 -16.71
N MET A 140 -2.53 5.43 -16.12
CA MET A 140 -2.65 5.26 -14.65
C MET A 140 -3.38 6.45 -13.99
N VAL A 141 -4.34 7.04 -14.70
CA VAL A 141 -5.09 8.21 -14.24
C VAL A 141 -6.49 7.79 -13.81
N VAL A 142 -6.89 8.25 -12.65
CA VAL A 142 -8.27 8.15 -12.16
C VAL A 142 -8.77 9.56 -11.93
N ALA A 143 -9.97 9.85 -12.43
CA ALA A 143 -10.63 11.13 -12.20
C ALA A 143 -12.08 10.92 -11.76
N ARG A 144 -12.60 11.81 -10.94
CA ARG A 144 -14.01 11.89 -10.61
C ARG A 144 -14.50 13.32 -10.84
N GLU A 145 -15.61 13.48 -11.57
CA GLU A 145 -16.14 14.80 -11.97
C GLU A 145 -15.05 15.66 -12.67
N GLY A 146 -14.14 15.04 -13.43
CA GLY A 146 -13.04 15.72 -14.10
C GLY A 146 -11.85 16.06 -13.21
N ILE A 147 -11.91 15.82 -11.90
CA ILE A 147 -10.81 16.07 -10.95
C ILE A 147 -9.96 14.80 -10.82
N VAL A 148 -8.66 14.91 -11.11
CA VAL A 148 -7.71 13.81 -10.98
C VAL A 148 -7.50 13.46 -9.51
N LEU A 149 -7.65 12.17 -9.19
CA LEU A 149 -7.51 11.63 -7.85
C LEU A 149 -6.10 11.14 -7.58
N SER A 150 -5.55 11.49 -6.42
CA SER A 150 -4.26 10.99 -5.97
C SER A 150 -4.43 9.65 -5.24
N LEU A 151 -4.19 8.56 -5.97
CA LEU A 151 -4.26 7.19 -5.43
C LEU A 151 -2.86 6.63 -5.21
N THR A 152 -2.68 5.85 -4.13
CA THR A 152 -1.47 5.03 -4.00
C THR A 152 -1.49 3.91 -5.05
N PRO A 153 -0.33 3.31 -5.39
CA PRO A 153 -0.28 2.19 -6.33
C PRO A 153 -1.21 1.03 -5.94
N THR A 154 -1.34 0.75 -4.64
CA THR A 154 -2.22 -0.31 -4.13
C THR A 154 -3.70 0.06 -4.26
N GLU A 155 -4.07 1.30 -3.93
CA GLU A 155 -5.44 1.81 -4.13
C GLU A 155 -5.84 1.80 -5.61
N TYR A 156 -4.93 2.23 -6.49
CA TYR A 156 -5.15 2.18 -7.93
C TYR A 156 -5.41 0.75 -8.42
N ARG A 157 -4.59 -0.21 -8.01
CA ARG A 157 -4.76 -1.61 -8.42
C ARG A 157 -6.05 -2.22 -7.88
N LEU A 158 -6.41 -1.92 -6.64
CA LEU A 158 -7.67 -2.38 -6.06
C LEU A 158 -8.88 -1.83 -6.85
N LEU A 159 -8.85 -0.54 -7.19
CA LEU A 159 -9.89 0.05 -8.03
C LEU A 159 -9.93 -0.58 -9.42
N LEU A 160 -8.80 -0.79 -10.05
CA LEU A 160 -8.69 -1.39 -11.39
C LEU A 160 -9.23 -2.82 -11.40
N GLU A 161 -8.89 -3.63 -10.39
CA GLU A 161 -9.39 -5.00 -10.24
C GLU A 161 -10.92 -5.04 -10.13
N LEU A 162 -11.48 -4.16 -9.29
CA LEU A 162 -12.93 -4.01 -9.17
C LEU A 162 -13.59 -3.51 -10.46
N ALA A 163 -12.94 -2.60 -11.19
CA ALA A 163 -13.45 -2.02 -12.42
C ALA A 163 -13.44 -3.01 -13.59
N GLN A 164 -12.40 -3.82 -13.72
CA GLN A 164 -12.30 -4.89 -14.72
C GLN A 164 -13.35 -5.99 -14.50
N ASN A 165 -13.82 -6.14 -13.25
CA ASN A 165 -14.86 -7.09 -12.85
C ASN A 165 -16.16 -6.37 -12.43
N ALA A 166 -16.49 -5.24 -13.06
CA ALA A 166 -17.63 -4.42 -12.68
C ALA A 166 -18.94 -5.20 -12.66
N GLY A 167 -19.70 -5.06 -11.57
CA GLY A 167 -20.95 -5.79 -11.33
C GLY A 167 -20.76 -7.22 -10.80
N ILE A 168 -19.53 -7.73 -10.76
CA ILE A 168 -19.19 -9.03 -10.17
C ILE A 168 -18.72 -8.81 -8.74
N VAL A 169 -19.20 -9.63 -7.80
CA VAL A 169 -18.73 -9.62 -6.42
C VAL A 169 -17.41 -10.37 -6.35
N LEU A 170 -16.35 -9.68 -5.92
CA LEU A 170 -15.06 -10.30 -5.63
C LEU A 170 -14.94 -10.53 -4.12
N SER A 171 -14.57 -11.74 -3.73
CA SER A 171 -14.34 -12.05 -2.33
C SER A 171 -13.10 -11.32 -1.80
N ARG A 172 -12.97 -11.24 -0.47
CA ARG A 172 -11.79 -10.63 0.15
C ARG A 172 -10.52 -11.39 -0.18
N GLU A 173 -10.61 -12.70 -0.24
CA GLU A 173 -9.50 -13.59 -0.59
C GLU A 173 -9.08 -13.38 -2.04
N GLN A 174 -10.03 -13.31 -2.98
CA GLN A 174 -9.75 -13.00 -4.40
C GLN A 174 -9.09 -11.64 -4.55
N LEU A 175 -9.61 -10.61 -3.88
CA LEU A 175 -9.00 -9.27 -3.89
C LEU A 175 -7.60 -9.29 -3.29
N LEU A 176 -7.39 -10.02 -2.19
CA LEU A 176 -6.09 -10.15 -1.56
C LEU A 176 -5.07 -10.80 -2.50
N GLU A 177 -5.46 -11.89 -3.16
CA GLU A 177 -4.61 -12.60 -4.12
C GLU A 177 -4.32 -11.74 -5.35
N ASN A 178 -5.34 -11.18 -5.99
CA ASN A 178 -5.20 -10.45 -7.24
C ASN A 178 -4.46 -9.11 -7.08
N VAL A 179 -4.69 -8.41 -5.97
CA VAL A 179 -4.09 -7.09 -5.72
C VAL A 179 -2.74 -7.22 -5.03
N TRP A 180 -2.60 -8.06 -4.01
CA TRP A 180 -1.35 -8.20 -3.24
C TRP A 180 -0.45 -9.33 -3.74
N GLY A 181 -1.00 -10.33 -4.46
CA GLY A 181 -0.21 -11.33 -5.18
C GLY A 181 0.37 -12.43 -4.31
N TYR A 182 -0.21 -12.67 -3.16
CA TYR A 182 0.11 -13.79 -2.30
C TYR A 182 -1.14 -14.31 -1.57
N VAL A 183 -1.21 -15.61 -1.41
CA VAL A 183 -2.23 -16.26 -0.59
C VAL A 183 -1.77 -16.09 0.86
N TRP A 184 -2.34 -15.10 1.54
CA TRP A 184 -2.08 -14.92 2.96
C TRP A 184 -3.06 -15.79 3.78
N SER A 185 -2.51 -16.50 4.72
CA SER A 185 -3.31 -17.23 5.70
C SER A 185 -4.02 -16.25 6.66
N GLY A 186 -5.11 -15.65 6.24
CA GLY A 186 -6.17 -15.25 7.16
C GLY A 186 -6.45 -13.79 7.42
N ASP A 187 -5.65 -12.79 7.04
CA ASP A 187 -5.96 -11.40 7.39
C ASP A 187 -6.57 -10.58 6.24
N THR A 188 -7.87 -10.74 6.05
CA THR A 188 -8.63 -9.97 5.05
C THR A 188 -8.88 -8.51 5.46
N ARG A 189 -8.50 -8.10 6.68
CA ARG A 189 -8.64 -6.71 7.15
C ARG A 189 -7.88 -5.71 6.28
N LEU A 190 -6.76 -6.15 5.67
CA LEU A 190 -6.01 -5.36 4.70
C LEU A 190 -6.91 -4.88 3.55
N VAL A 191 -7.75 -5.76 3.01
CA VAL A 191 -8.69 -5.42 1.93
C VAL A 191 -9.72 -4.42 2.43
N ASP A 192 -10.35 -4.67 3.59
CA ASP A 192 -11.39 -3.82 4.15
C ASP A 192 -10.89 -2.39 4.39
N MET A 193 -9.65 -2.25 4.91
CA MET A 193 -9.03 -0.95 5.15
C MET A 193 -8.74 -0.19 3.85
N HIS A 194 -8.21 -0.88 2.83
CA HIS A 194 -7.96 -0.25 1.54
C HIS A 194 -9.27 0.12 0.82
N VAL A 195 -10.30 -0.70 0.89
CA VAL A 195 -11.63 -0.35 0.38
C VAL A 195 -12.19 0.89 1.09
N ARG A 196 -12.06 0.97 2.42
CA ARG A 196 -12.50 2.16 3.19
C ARG A 196 -11.78 3.43 2.72
N ARG A 197 -10.46 3.39 2.58
CA ARG A 197 -9.65 4.53 2.10
C ARG A 197 -9.99 4.90 0.66
N LEU A 198 -10.12 3.90 -0.19
CA LEU A 198 -10.46 4.10 -1.60
C LEU A 198 -11.84 4.76 -1.73
N ARG A 199 -12.85 4.33 -0.97
CA ARG A 199 -14.16 5.00 -0.91
C ARG A 199 -14.08 6.47 -0.53
N GLY A 200 -13.17 6.83 0.38
CA GLY A 200 -12.94 8.24 0.74
C GLY A 200 -12.44 9.11 -0.42
N LYS A 201 -11.85 8.49 -1.45
CA LYS A 201 -11.32 9.18 -2.63
C LYS A 201 -12.25 9.09 -3.84
N VAL A 202 -12.77 7.89 -4.15
CA VAL A 202 -13.61 7.64 -5.33
C VAL A 202 -15.11 7.81 -5.07
N GLY A 203 -15.51 8.04 -3.81
CA GLY A 203 -16.89 8.13 -3.37
C GLY A 203 -17.38 6.84 -2.71
N ALA A 204 -18.18 6.99 -1.67
CA ALA A 204 -18.66 5.87 -0.84
C ALA A 204 -19.60 4.93 -1.61
N ASP A 205 -20.30 5.46 -2.60
CA ASP A 205 -21.28 4.80 -3.47
C ASP A 205 -20.65 3.98 -4.61
N ALA A 206 -19.41 4.31 -5.00
CA ALA A 206 -18.75 3.65 -6.13
C ALA A 206 -18.46 2.16 -5.88
N ILE A 207 -18.15 1.78 -4.63
CA ILE A 207 -17.84 0.41 -4.24
C ILE A 207 -18.89 -0.09 -3.26
N GLU A 208 -19.65 -1.08 -3.66
CA GLU A 208 -20.70 -1.71 -2.83
C GLU A 208 -20.13 -2.84 -1.97
N THR A 209 -20.57 -2.95 -0.71
CA THR A 209 -20.29 -4.10 0.14
C THR A 209 -21.43 -5.12 0.00
N VAL A 210 -21.11 -6.32 -0.43
CA VAL A 210 -22.03 -7.46 -0.39
C VAL A 210 -21.72 -8.27 0.86
N ARG A 211 -22.62 -8.14 1.85
CA ARG A 211 -22.41 -8.75 3.18
C ARG A 211 -22.14 -10.26 3.06
N GLY A 212 -21.10 -10.71 3.74
CA GLY A 212 -20.67 -12.11 3.73
C GLY A 212 -20.00 -12.60 2.46
N ALA A 213 -19.99 -11.80 1.35
CA ALA A 213 -19.43 -12.21 0.06
C ALA A 213 -18.20 -11.38 -0.35
N GLY A 214 -18.21 -10.05 -0.19
CA GLY A 214 -17.09 -9.23 -0.61
C GLY A 214 -17.48 -7.84 -1.10
N TYR A 215 -16.82 -7.39 -2.16
CA TYR A 215 -16.98 -6.06 -2.74
C TYR A 215 -17.21 -6.13 -4.24
N LYS A 216 -17.92 -5.15 -4.77
CA LYS A 216 -18.07 -4.94 -6.22
C LYS A 216 -18.11 -3.45 -6.57
N LEU A 217 -17.64 -3.10 -7.74
CA LEU A 217 -17.92 -1.80 -8.36
C LEU A 217 -19.27 -1.91 -9.08
N ALA A 218 -20.11 -0.86 -8.96
CA ALA A 218 -21.38 -0.81 -9.69
C ALA A 218 -21.10 -0.85 -11.21
N ARG A 219 -21.98 -1.51 -12.00
CA ARG A 219 -21.87 -1.42 -13.45
C ARG A 219 -22.16 0.00 -13.92
N PRO A 220 -21.48 0.47 -14.96
CA PRO A 220 -21.93 1.69 -15.62
C PRO A 220 -23.38 1.47 -16.09
N GLY A 221 -24.27 2.40 -15.74
CA GLY A 221 -25.63 2.44 -16.27
C GLY A 221 -25.65 2.71 -17.78
#